data_3eee54b0be00e0074fbba027757b722e
#
_entry.id   3eee54b0be00e0074fbba027757b722e
#
_cell.length_a   1.000
_cell.length_b   1.000
_cell.length_c   1.000
_cell.angle_alpha   90.00
_cell.angle_beta   90.00
_cell.angle_gamma   90.00
#
_symmetry.space_group_name_H-M   'P 1'
#
loop_
_entity.id
_entity.type
_entity.pdbx_description
1 polymer ?
#
loop_
_entity_poly.entity_id
_entity_poly.type
_entity_poly.pdbx_seq_one_letter_code
_entity_poly.pdbx_strand_id
1 'polypeptide(L)'
;MGQSTRRSATAEPLSRRHVLGAAAAGGAALAAGRAYGRPQAPGQPLLFTNLRLFDGVTARLHGGRSVLVEGGKITAVLSGGDRPTEGVQTIDCGGRTLMPGLIDAHWHSMLCAMSMMELMTADLGLITLAAAAEAERTLMRGFTSIRDLAGPAFSLKRAIDAGLTVGPRIWPSGAMISQTGGHGDFRMPYEVPSAPGAPLSRGEVLGAGAIADGTEQVLKRSREQLMLGASQLKLAAGGGVASTYDPIDVAQYSEAEFRAAVDSAENWGTYVTVHAYTPRAMQTAIRGGVRCIDHGQMLDEETARMIAGEGVWFSSQAFVAGPYANHYPEGSASQAKQSVMFAGTDAAFELAKKHRLKTAWGTDILFDPGMTKNQGAILAQMTRWYASGEALLMATGRNAELLALSGERNPYPGKLGVIEAGAYADLLIVDGDPVADIALVADPDANMRLIMKAGRIYKNTLPAG
;
A
#
# COMPACT_ATOMS: atom_id res chain seq x y z
N MET A 1 -54.19 -42.10 -49.42
CA MET A 1 -54.44 -42.99 -48.29
C MET A 1 -53.10 -43.26 -47.62
N GLY A 2 -52.94 -42.92 -46.33
CA GLY A 2 -51.68 -43.21 -45.60
C GLY A 2 -51.47 -42.08 -44.57
N GLN A 3 -52.21 -42.10 -43.47
CA GLN A 3 -52.01 -41.19 -42.34
C GLN A 3 -50.87 -41.70 -41.50
N SER A 4 -49.81 -40.86 -41.31
CA SER A 4 -48.73 -41.06 -40.35
C SER A 4 -49.04 -40.27 -39.09
N THR A 5 -49.42 -40.99 -38.03
CA THR A 5 -49.59 -40.44 -36.67
C THR A 5 -48.28 -40.19 -36.00
N ARG A 6 -47.94 -38.91 -35.78
CA ARG A 6 -46.83 -38.51 -34.88
C ARG A 6 -47.33 -38.62 -33.43
N ARG A 7 -46.69 -39.47 -32.65
CA ARG A 7 -46.81 -39.49 -31.17
C ARG A 7 -45.97 -38.36 -30.60
N SER A 8 -46.63 -37.44 -29.90
CA SER A 8 -45.99 -36.43 -29.08
C SER A 8 -45.51 -37.06 -27.76
N ALA A 9 -44.23 -37.02 -27.51
CA ALA A 9 -43.70 -37.38 -26.20
C ALA A 9 -43.88 -36.22 -25.25
N THR A 10 -44.76 -36.39 -24.25
CA THR A 10 -44.94 -35.47 -23.14
C THR A 10 -43.78 -35.70 -22.14
N ALA A 11 -42.98 -34.68 -21.94
CA ALA A 11 -41.95 -34.67 -20.88
C ALA A 11 -42.64 -34.56 -19.52
N GLU A 12 -42.44 -35.51 -18.63
CA GLU A 12 -42.88 -35.43 -17.24
C GLU A 12 -42.08 -34.35 -16.48
N PRO A 13 -42.71 -33.58 -15.60
CA PRO A 13 -42.03 -32.57 -14.82
C PRO A 13 -41.17 -33.24 -13.77
N LEU A 14 -39.88 -32.84 -13.72
CA LEU A 14 -38.92 -33.28 -12.71
C LEU A 14 -39.41 -32.99 -11.28
N SER A 15 -39.48 -34.00 -10.44
CA SER A 15 -39.94 -33.88 -9.06
C SER A 15 -38.95 -33.09 -8.19
N ARG A 16 -39.42 -32.42 -7.16
CA ARG A 16 -38.60 -31.68 -6.18
C ARG A 16 -37.46 -32.51 -5.56
N ARG A 17 -37.59 -33.84 -5.52
CA ARG A 17 -36.53 -34.74 -5.04
C ARG A 17 -35.35 -34.86 -6.02
N HIS A 18 -35.56 -34.74 -7.32
CA HIS A 18 -34.49 -34.76 -8.32
C HIS A 18 -33.68 -33.45 -8.35
N VAL A 19 -34.32 -32.32 -8.03
CA VAL A 19 -33.62 -31.02 -7.93
C VAL A 19 -32.75 -30.92 -6.66
N LEU A 20 -33.19 -31.52 -5.55
CA LEU A 20 -32.42 -31.54 -4.30
C LEU A 20 -31.23 -32.55 -4.37
N GLY A 21 -31.36 -33.61 -5.15
CA GLY A 21 -30.26 -34.58 -5.36
C GLY A 21 -29.13 -33.99 -6.21
N ALA A 22 -29.47 -33.17 -7.22
CA ALA A 22 -28.50 -32.51 -8.07
C ALA A 22 -27.72 -31.39 -7.33
N ALA A 23 -28.37 -30.73 -6.36
CA ALA A 23 -27.72 -29.69 -5.52
C ALA A 23 -26.72 -30.30 -4.51
N ALA A 24 -26.97 -31.54 -4.04
CA ALA A 24 -26.04 -32.24 -3.13
C ALA A 24 -24.81 -32.83 -3.84
N ALA A 25 -24.92 -33.22 -5.13
CA ALA A 25 -23.79 -33.68 -5.92
C ALA A 25 -22.90 -32.55 -6.46
N GLY A 26 -23.47 -31.35 -6.69
CA GLY A 26 -22.71 -30.15 -7.08
C GLY A 26 -21.87 -29.57 -5.95
N GLY A 27 -22.25 -29.76 -4.67
CA GLY A 27 -21.52 -29.29 -3.51
C GLY A 27 -20.21 -30.03 -3.22
N ALA A 28 -20.04 -31.24 -3.70
CA ALA A 28 -18.83 -32.04 -3.45
C ALA A 28 -17.71 -31.79 -4.49
N ALA A 29 -18.03 -31.27 -5.67
CA ALA A 29 -17.03 -30.99 -6.73
C ALA A 29 -16.36 -29.61 -6.59
N LEU A 30 -16.92 -28.70 -5.79
CA LEU A 30 -16.33 -27.38 -5.49
C LEU A 30 -15.34 -27.41 -4.32
N ALA A 31 -15.14 -28.54 -3.65
CA ALA A 31 -14.22 -28.67 -2.52
C ALA A 31 -12.77 -28.98 -2.90
N ALA A 32 -12.45 -29.13 -4.20
CA ALA A 32 -11.08 -29.34 -4.70
C ALA A 32 -10.40 -28.07 -5.19
N GLY A 33 -11.07 -26.91 -5.13
CA GLY A 33 -10.44 -25.60 -5.29
C GLY A 33 -9.56 -25.32 -4.07
N ARG A 34 -8.30 -24.92 -4.30
CA ARG A 34 -7.34 -24.46 -3.30
C ARG A 34 -8.09 -23.74 -2.19
N ALA A 35 -8.04 -24.30 -0.97
CA ALA A 35 -8.63 -23.69 0.22
C ALA A 35 -7.87 -22.38 0.51
N TYR A 36 -8.28 -21.29 -0.12
CA TYR A 36 -7.83 -19.97 0.24
C TYR A 36 -8.35 -19.68 1.66
N GLY A 37 -7.42 -19.80 2.59
CA GLY A 37 -7.37 -19.08 3.82
C GLY A 37 -8.64 -18.97 4.66
N ARG A 38 -9.24 -20.07 5.11
CA ARG A 38 -9.90 -20.02 6.42
C ARG A 38 -8.88 -19.49 7.43
N PRO A 39 -9.28 -18.59 8.38
CA PRO A 39 -8.42 -18.24 9.50
C PRO A 39 -7.90 -19.56 10.07
N GLN A 40 -6.59 -19.78 9.98
CA GLN A 40 -5.99 -20.93 10.62
C GLN A 40 -6.27 -20.76 12.12
N ALA A 41 -6.78 -21.81 12.77
CA ALA A 41 -6.84 -21.83 14.24
C ALA A 41 -5.47 -21.38 14.78
N PRO A 42 -5.40 -20.74 15.98
CA PRO A 42 -4.13 -20.30 16.54
C PRO A 42 -3.13 -21.45 16.40
N GLY A 43 -2.15 -21.27 15.52
CA GLY A 43 -1.16 -22.30 15.24
C GLY A 43 -0.34 -22.57 16.49
N GLN A 44 0.29 -23.73 16.54
CA GLN A 44 1.28 -24.05 17.54
C GLN A 44 2.27 -22.89 17.67
N PRO A 45 2.69 -22.48 18.88
CA PRO A 45 3.71 -21.44 19.06
C PRO A 45 4.98 -21.76 18.27
N LEU A 46 5.56 -20.74 17.65
CA LEU A 46 6.75 -20.84 16.83
C LEU A 46 7.92 -20.12 17.50
N LEU A 47 9.05 -20.79 17.65
CA LEU A 47 10.29 -20.22 18.15
C LEU A 47 11.33 -20.13 17.01
N PHE A 48 11.68 -18.92 16.61
CA PHE A 48 12.75 -18.65 15.66
C PHE A 48 14.09 -18.57 16.41
N THR A 49 15.05 -19.40 16.01
CA THR A 49 16.36 -19.52 16.64
C THR A 49 17.50 -19.38 15.64
N ASN A 50 18.74 -19.28 16.10
CA ASN A 50 19.94 -19.23 15.26
C ASN A 50 19.82 -18.13 14.19
N LEU A 51 19.59 -16.89 14.63
CA LEU A 51 19.33 -15.74 13.76
C LEU A 51 20.17 -14.52 14.14
N ARG A 52 20.31 -13.60 13.20
CA ARG A 52 20.67 -12.21 13.43
C ARG A 52 19.38 -11.39 13.35
N LEU A 53 19.12 -10.53 14.31
CA LEU A 53 17.88 -9.79 14.43
C LEU A 53 18.06 -8.34 13.97
N PHE A 54 17.29 -7.92 12.93
CA PHE A 54 17.00 -6.53 12.67
C PHE A 54 15.67 -6.18 13.34
N ASP A 55 15.70 -5.29 14.33
CA ASP A 55 14.54 -5.04 15.19
C ASP A 55 13.52 -4.03 14.63
N GLY A 56 13.86 -3.32 13.53
CA GLY A 56 13.04 -2.25 12.96
C GLY A 56 13.11 -0.92 13.74
N VAL A 57 13.93 -0.84 14.78
CA VAL A 57 14.13 0.35 15.63
C VAL A 57 15.54 0.92 15.47
N THR A 58 16.53 0.05 15.34
CA THR A 58 17.94 0.42 15.20
C THR A 58 18.52 -0.10 13.89
N ALA A 59 19.32 0.75 13.20
CA ALA A 59 19.97 0.39 11.94
C ALA A 59 21.15 -0.58 12.11
N ARG A 60 20.97 -1.67 12.87
CA ARG A 60 22.01 -2.68 13.15
C ARG A 60 21.40 -4.05 13.37
N LEU A 61 22.24 -5.09 13.25
CA LEU A 61 21.86 -6.45 13.62
C LEU A 61 22.23 -6.75 15.08
N HIS A 62 21.34 -7.49 15.74
CA HIS A 62 21.53 -8.00 17.09
C HIS A 62 21.72 -9.53 17.05
N GLY A 63 22.83 -10.02 17.59
CA GLY A 63 23.08 -11.46 17.74
C GLY A 63 22.54 -12.03 19.05
N GLY A 64 22.54 -13.38 19.18
CA GLY A 64 22.17 -14.07 20.41
C GLY A 64 20.71 -13.87 20.83
N ARG A 65 19.81 -13.76 19.87
CA ARG A 65 18.37 -13.58 20.10
C ARG A 65 17.58 -14.75 19.55
N SER A 66 16.40 -14.98 20.15
CA SER A 66 15.34 -15.84 19.61
C SER A 66 14.00 -15.10 19.69
N VAL A 67 13.07 -15.42 18.79
CA VAL A 67 11.77 -14.72 18.72
C VAL A 67 10.67 -15.74 18.83
N LEU A 68 9.79 -15.56 19.82
CA LEU A 68 8.62 -16.40 20.06
C LEU A 68 7.38 -15.73 19.48
N VAL A 69 6.65 -16.49 18.66
CA VAL A 69 5.40 -16.07 18.00
C VAL A 69 4.26 -16.97 18.46
N GLU A 70 3.17 -16.35 18.92
CA GLU A 70 1.94 -17.04 19.32
C GLU A 70 0.72 -16.18 19.01
N GLY A 71 -0.36 -16.77 18.54
CA GLY A 71 -1.62 -16.07 18.29
C GLY A 71 -1.51 -14.90 17.30
N GLY A 72 -0.58 -14.97 16.34
CA GLY A 72 -0.35 -13.94 15.34
C GLY A 72 0.47 -12.75 15.80
N LYS A 73 1.05 -12.82 17.02
CA LYS A 73 1.88 -11.78 17.62
C LYS A 73 3.24 -12.32 18.07
N ILE A 74 4.19 -11.43 18.16
CA ILE A 74 5.46 -11.69 18.85
C ILE A 74 5.16 -11.63 20.36
N THR A 75 5.36 -12.72 21.07
CA THR A 75 5.12 -12.79 22.52
C THR A 75 6.38 -12.53 23.34
N ALA A 76 7.54 -12.88 22.80
CA ALA A 76 8.82 -12.59 23.44
C ALA A 76 9.98 -12.46 22.44
N VAL A 77 10.96 -11.61 22.79
CA VAL A 77 12.30 -11.59 22.22
C VAL A 77 13.26 -12.05 23.31
N LEU A 78 13.77 -13.28 23.20
CA LEU A 78 14.55 -13.94 24.20
C LEU A 78 16.06 -13.68 24.01
N SER A 79 16.82 -13.62 25.09
CA SER A 79 18.28 -13.58 25.09
C SER A 79 18.86 -14.99 25.18
N GLY A 80 20.05 -15.21 24.61
CA GLY A 80 20.64 -16.50 24.35
C GLY A 80 20.49 -17.57 25.43
N GLY A 81 19.91 -18.70 25.06
CA GLY A 81 19.74 -19.88 25.90
C GLY A 81 18.35 -20.11 26.47
N ASP A 82 17.56 -19.06 26.67
CA ASP A 82 16.19 -19.19 27.14
C ASP A 82 15.33 -19.87 26.07
N ARG A 83 14.79 -21.05 26.36
CA ARG A 83 13.89 -21.79 25.47
C ARG A 83 12.62 -22.15 26.21
N PRO A 84 11.44 -21.85 25.68
CA PRO A 84 10.21 -22.45 26.16
C PRO A 84 10.31 -23.98 25.94
N THR A 85 9.92 -24.78 26.92
CA THR A 85 10.28 -26.19 27.00
C THR A 85 9.26 -27.16 26.46
N GLU A 86 7.98 -26.77 26.25
CA GLU A 86 6.95 -27.69 25.79
C GLU A 86 6.00 -27.03 24.77
N GLY A 87 5.57 -27.81 23.79
CA GLY A 87 4.51 -27.42 22.86
C GLY A 87 4.89 -26.37 21.81
N VAL A 88 6.19 -26.01 21.65
CA VAL A 88 6.67 -24.97 20.72
C VAL A 88 7.40 -25.63 19.54
N GLN A 89 6.99 -25.29 18.32
CA GLN A 89 7.72 -25.67 17.12
C GLN A 89 8.92 -24.73 16.92
N THR A 90 10.11 -25.29 16.79
CA THR A 90 11.32 -24.51 16.53
C THR A 90 11.59 -24.40 15.03
N ILE A 91 11.91 -23.19 14.59
CA ILE A 91 12.40 -22.88 13.24
C ILE A 91 13.83 -22.39 13.36
N ASP A 92 14.79 -23.19 12.86
CA ASP A 92 16.19 -22.80 12.77
C ASP A 92 16.39 -21.87 11.56
N CYS A 93 16.80 -20.63 11.81
CA CYS A 93 17.04 -19.64 10.76
C CYS A 93 18.42 -19.81 10.08
N GLY A 94 19.28 -20.72 10.55
CA GLY A 94 20.58 -21.03 9.93
C GLY A 94 21.53 -19.82 9.87
N GLY A 95 21.52 -18.94 10.88
CA GLY A 95 22.36 -17.73 10.92
C GLY A 95 21.88 -16.58 10.03
N ARG A 96 20.68 -16.70 9.43
CA ARG A 96 20.07 -15.68 8.56
C ARG A 96 19.54 -14.49 9.35
N THR A 97 19.19 -13.43 8.63
CA THR A 97 18.58 -12.25 9.26
C THR A 97 17.07 -12.41 9.35
N LEU A 98 16.54 -12.32 10.58
CA LEU A 98 15.13 -12.14 10.87
C LEU A 98 14.84 -10.64 10.98
N MET A 99 13.84 -10.15 10.25
CA MET A 99 13.44 -8.74 10.22
C MET A 99 11.94 -8.58 10.17
N PRO A 100 11.38 -7.38 10.50
CA PRO A 100 9.98 -7.09 10.29
C PRO A 100 9.61 -7.18 8.81
N GLY A 101 8.34 -7.48 8.53
CA GLY A 101 7.77 -7.31 7.21
C GLY A 101 7.92 -5.88 6.70
N LEU A 102 8.21 -5.72 5.42
CA LEU A 102 8.36 -4.42 4.77
C LEU A 102 7.01 -3.69 4.68
N ILE A 103 7.06 -2.37 4.72
CA ILE A 103 5.92 -1.47 4.61
C ILE A 103 6.18 -0.50 3.46
N ASP A 104 5.28 -0.45 2.49
CA ASP A 104 5.26 0.60 1.46
C ASP A 104 4.24 1.67 1.84
N ALA A 105 4.72 2.89 2.16
CA ALA A 105 3.86 3.97 2.64
C ALA A 105 3.25 4.82 1.52
N HIS A 106 3.45 4.45 0.25
CA HIS A 106 2.83 5.09 -0.90
C HIS A 106 2.59 4.08 -2.02
N TRP A 107 1.46 3.41 -1.97
CA TRP A 107 1.06 2.36 -2.90
C TRP A 107 -0.32 2.63 -3.49
N HIS A 108 -0.63 2.04 -4.63
CA HIS A 108 -1.90 2.18 -5.34
C HIS A 108 -2.45 0.81 -5.73
N SER A 109 -3.02 0.07 -4.75
CA SER A 109 -3.43 -1.34 -4.90
C SER A 109 -4.34 -1.60 -6.08
N MET A 110 -5.27 -0.67 -6.36
CA MET A 110 -6.25 -0.82 -7.43
C MET A 110 -5.77 -0.28 -8.77
N LEU A 111 -4.65 0.47 -8.79
CA LEU A 111 -4.18 1.20 -9.97
C LEU A 111 -2.84 0.70 -10.50
N CYS A 112 -2.09 -0.12 -9.73
CA CYS A 112 -0.75 -0.56 -10.11
C CYS A 112 -0.74 -1.76 -11.07
N ALA A 113 -1.80 -2.57 -11.09
CA ALA A 113 -1.85 -3.84 -11.81
C ALA A 113 -2.28 -3.72 -13.28
N MET A 114 -2.63 -2.52 -13.74
CA MET A 114 -3.13 -2.24 -15.09
C MET A 114 -2.63 -0.88 -15.56
N SER A 115 -2.51 -0.72 -16.89
CA SER A 115 -2.21 0.58 -17.48
C SER A 115 -3.38 1.56 -17.31
N MET A 116 -3.11 2.87 -17.43
CA MET A 116 -4.15 3.91 -17.39
C MET A 116 -5.28 3.64 -18.38
N MET A 117 -4.94 3.25 -19.61
CA MET A 117 -5.94 2.98 -20.67
C MET A 117 -6.83 1.79 -20.29
N GLU A 118 -6.26 0.70 -19.77
CA GLU A 118 -7.02 -0.45 -19.32
C GLU A 118 -7.95 -0.07 -18.16
N LEU A 119 -7.48 0.69 -17.18
CA LEU A 119 -8.31 1.16 -16.06
C LEU A 119 -9.50 2.02 -16.53
N MET A 120 -9.29 2.86 -17.54
CA MET A 120 -10.35 3.72 -18.08
C MET A 120 -11.38 2.95 -18.90
N THR A 121 -11.06 1.75 -19.38
CA THR A 121 -11.94 0.96 -20.28
C THR A 121 -12.47 -0.34 -19.68
N ALA A 122 -11.77 -0.93 -18.71
CA ALA A 122 -12.16 -2.19 -18.08
C ALA A 122 -13.34 -2.03 -17.11
N ASP A 123 -14.07 -3.09 -16.84
CA ASP A 123 -15.06 -3.12 -15.76
C ASP A 123 -14.40 -3.26 -14.38
N LEU A 124 -15.12 -2.83 -13.33
CA LEU A 124 -14.61 -2.89 -11.95
C LEU A 124 -14.29 -4.31 -11.48
N GLY A 125 -14.97 -5.32 -12.02
CA GLY A 125 -14.71 -6.72 -11.69
C GLY A 125 -13.31 -7.14 -12.11
N LEU A 126 -12.94 -6.84 -13.36
CA LEU A 126 -11.59 -7.14 -13.88
C LEU A 126 -10.51 -6.38 -13.10
N ILE A 127 -10.71 -5.08 -12.85
CA ILE A 127 -9.78 -4.26 -12.06
C ILE A 127 -9.58 -4.86 -10.67
N THR A 128 -10.65 -5.26 -10.00
CA THR A 128 -10.58 -5.84 -8.66
C THR A 128 -9.87 -7.20 -8.66
N LEU A 129 -10.09 -8.05 -9.67
CA LEU A 129 -9.39 -9.33 -9.79
C LEU A 129 -7.89 -9.13 -10.07
N ALA A 130 -7.53 -8.20 -10.94
CA ALA A 130 -6.13 -7.85 -11.20
C ALA A 130 -5.44 -7.32 -9.93
N ALA A 131 -6.10 -6.43 -9.20
CA ALA A 131 -5.61 -5.91 -7.92
C ALA A 131 -5.46 -7.00 -6.85
N ALA A 132 -6.39 -7.96 -6.77
CA ALA A 132 -6.29 -9.09 -5.84
C ALA A 132 -5.10 -10.01 -6.16
N ALA A 133 -4.86 -10.28 -7.44
CA ALA A 133 -3.68 -11.05 -7.88
C ALA A 133 -2.37 -10.30 -7.57
N GLU A 134 -2.34 -8.96 -7.72
CA GLU A 134 -1.17 -8.16 -7.41
C GLU A 134 -0.95 -8.04 -5.90
N ALA A 135 -2.00 -8.02 -5.09
CA ALA A 135 -1.89 -8.01 -3.64
C ALA A 135 -1.17 -9.27 -3.10
N GLU A 136 -1.44 -10.45 -3.68
CA GLU A 136 -0.69 -11.67 -3.35
C GLU A 136 0.79 -11.51 -3.71
N ARG A 137 1.10 -11.03 -4.93
CA ARG A 137 2.48 -10.77 -5.36
C ARG A 137 3.18 -9.75 -4.47
N THR A 138 2.48 -8.70 -4.04
CA THR A 138 3.00 -7.69 -3.10
C THR A 138 3.43 -8.33 -1.78
N LEU A 139 2.60 -9.21 -1.20
CA LEU A 139 2.98 -9.95 0.01
C LEU A 139 4.17 -10.87 -0.25
N MET A 140 4.22 -11.55 -1.40
CA MET A 140 5.32 -12.46 -1.75
C MET A 140 6.65 -11.74 -2.04
N ARG A 141 6.62 -10.43 -2.26
CA ARG A 141 7.81 -9.56 -2.27
C ARG A 141 8.25 -9.08 -0.87
N GLY A 142 7.57 -9.56 0.19
CA GLY A 142 7.91 -9.23 1.58
C GLY A 142 7.22 -7.98 2.12
N PHE A 143 6.39 -7.30 1.34
CA PHE A 143 5.60 -6.16 1.80
C PHE A 143 4.35 -6.66 2.50
N THR A 144 4.41 -6.73 3.82
CA THR A 144 3.30 -7.22 4.66
C THR A 144 2.24 -6.17 4.94
N SER A 145 2.56 -4.90 4.70
CA SER A 145 1.67 -3.75 4.89
C SER A 145 1.90 -2.68 3.83
N ILE A 146 0.83 -1.97 3.46
CA ILE A 146 0.88 -0.86 2.50
C ILE A 146 -0.07 0.27 2.94
N ARG A 147 0.30 1.53 2.64
CA ARG A 147 -0.59 2.68 2.70
C ARG A 147 -1.05 2.99 1.27
N ASP A 148 -2.33 2.79 1.02
CA ASP A 148 -2.96 3.02 -0.27
C ASP A 148 -3.45 4.46 -0.38
N LEU A 149 -3.00 5.20 -1.39
CA LEU A 149 -3.18 6.66 -1.49
C LEU A 149 -3.96 7.13 -2.73
N ALA A 150 -4.64 6.25 -3.42
CA ALA A 150 -5.75 6.53 -4.34
C ALA A 150 -6.35 5.21 -4.83
N GLY A 151 -7.67 5.23 -5.03
CA GLY A 151 -8.40 4.10 -5.55
C GLY A 151 -9.33 3.42 -4.54
N PRO A 152 -10.29 2.62 -5.01
CA PRO A 152 -11.34 2.02 -4.18
C PRO A 152 -10.84 0.75 -3.46
N ALA A 153 -9.75 0.83 -2.71
CA ALA A 153 -9.10 -0.32 -2.05
C ALA A 153 -9.92 -0.93 -0.90
N PHE A 154 -11.05 -0.35 -0.51
CA PHE A 154 -11.86 -0.81 0.63
C PHE A 154 -12.35 -2.25 0.49
N SER A 155 -12.82 -2.65 -0.70
CA SER A 155 -13.31 -4.01 -0.94
C SER A 155 -12.16 -5.03 -0.98
N LEU A 156 -11.03 -4.67 -1.58
CA LEU A 156 -9.80 -5.49 -1.58
C LEU A 156 -9.31 -5.70 -0.14
N LYS A 157 -9.23 -4.63 0.66
CA LYS A 157 -8.87 -4.72 2.07
C LYS A 157 -9.77 -5.69 2.83
N ARG A 158 -11.10 -5.53 2.69
CA ARG A 158 -12.07 -6.42 3.36
C ARG A 158 -11.92 -7.87 2.93
N ALA A 159 -11.65 -8.12 1.64
CA ALA A 159 -11.43 -9.46 1.12
C ALA A 159 -10.17 -10.11 1.71
N ILE A 160 -9.07 -9.34 1.83
CA ILE A 160 -7.82 -9.80 2.45
C ILE A 160 -8.03 -10.08 3.95
N ASP A 161 -8.69 -9.18 4.67
CA ASP A 161 -8.93 -9.32 6.11
C ASP A 161 -9.86 -10.49 6.43
N ALA A 162 -10.83 -10.77 5.55
CA ALA A 162 -11.71 -11.92 5.65
C ALA A 162 -11.07 -13.24 5.17
N GLY A 163 -9.84 -13.20 4.64
CA GLY A 163 -9.16 -14.38 4.10
C GLY A 163 -9.73 -14.90 2.77
N LEU A 164 -10.52 -14.09 2.05
CA LEU A 164 -11.03 -14.43 0.71
C LEU A 164 -9.94 -14.36 -0.35
N THR A 165 -8.94 -13.50 -0.14
CA THR A 165 -7.74 -13.42 -0.97
C THR A 165 -6.51 -13.18 -0.11
N VAL A 166 -5.31 -13.38 -0.68
CA VAL A 166 -4.03 -13.15 0.00
C VAL A 166 -3.51 -11.76 -0.36
N GLY A 167 -2.89 -11.08 0.61
CA GLY A 167 -2.27 -9.77 0.37
C GLY A 167 -1.76 -9.12 1.65
N PRO A 168 -1.17 -7.91 1.55
CA PRO A 168 -0.71 -7.13 2.69
C PRO A 168 -1.87 -6.57 3.51
N ARG A 169 -1.58 -6.01 4.68
CA ARG A 169 -2.50 -5.10 5.37
C ARG A 169 -2.61 -3.81 4.56
N ILE A 170 -3.81 -3.24 4.48
CA ILE A 170 -4.06 -2.02 3.68
C ILE A 170 -4.59 -0.91 4.57
N TRP A 171 -3.94 0.27 4.52
CA TRP A 171 -4.44 1.55 5.04
C TRP A 171 -5.00 2.37 3.88
N PRO A 172 -6.29 2.27 3.54
CA PRO A 172 -6.87 2.91 2.37
C PRO A 172 -7.18 4.37 2.62
N SER A 173 -6.91 5.24 1.63
CA SER A 173 -7.43 6.62 1.59
C SER A 173 -8.75 6.74 0.84
N GLY A 174 -9.06 5.78 -0.02
CA GLY A 174 -10.10 5.93 -1.04
C GLY A 174 -9.65 6.84 -2.18
N ALA A 175 -10.58 7.52 -2.83
CA ALA A 175 -10.30 8.39 -3.94
C ALA A 175 -9.41 9.58 -3.55
N MET A 176 -8.48 9.98 -4.43
CA MET A 176 -7.72 11.22 -4.27
C MET A 176 -8.65 12.41 -4.52
N ILE A 177 -8.80 13.27 -3.52
CA ILE A 177 -9.62 14.47 -3.63
C ILE A 177 -8.81 15.54 -4.36
N SER A 178 -9.37 16.10 -5.45
CA SER A 178 -8.69 17.04 -6.32
C SER A 178 -9.66 18.09 -6.84
N GLN A 179 -9.14 19.29 -7.11
CA GLN A 179 -9.91 20.33 -7.78
C GLN A 179 -10.13 20.02 -9.27
N THR A 180 -11.04 20.76 -9.91
CA THR A 180 -11.18 20.76 -11.37
C THR A 180 -9.85 21.09 -12.04
N GLY A 181 -9.43 20.26 -13.01
CA GLY A 181 -8.15 20.38 -13.70
C GLY A 181 -6.93 20.10 -12.82
N GLY A 182 -7.11 19.51 -11.64
CA GLY A 182 -6.04 19.14 -10.72
C GLY A 182 -5.48 17.75 -10.99
N HIS A 183 -4.49 17.35 -10.19
CA HIS A 183 -3.74 16.09 -10.35
C HIS A 183 -4.61 14.83 -10.30
N GLY A 184 -5.71 14.86 -9.55
CA GLY A 184 -6.69 13.75 -9.49
C GLY A 184 -7.85 13.89 -10.48
N ASP A 185 -7.85 14.86 -11.38
CA ASP A 185 -8.89 15.03 -12.40
C ASP A 185 -8.55 14.23 -13.66
N PHE A 186 -9.05 13.01 -13.72
CA PHE A 186 -8.86 12.08 -14.85
C PHE A 186 -9.98 12.19 -15.90
N ARG A 187 -10.76 13.29 -15.92
CA ARG A 187 -11.82 13.47 -16.91
C ARG A 187 -11.27 13.57 -18.32
N MET A 188 -11.99 12.98 -19.26
CA MET A 188 -11.71 13.16 -20.68
C MET A 188 -12.32 14.48 -21.17
N PRO A 189 -11.80 15.10 -22.25
CA PRO A 189 -12.32 16.38 -22.75
C PRO A 189 -13.83 16.40 -23.03
N TYR A 190 -14.40 15.26 -23.41
CA TYR A 190 -15.85 15.14 -23.68
C TYR A 190 -16.71 15.05 -22.40
N GLU A 191 -16.10 14.88 -21.23
CA GLU A 191 -16.77 14.90 -19.91
C GLU A 191 -16.79 16.32 -19.30
N VAL A 192 -16.24 17.32 -20.02
CA VAL A 192 -16.15 18.73 -19.58
C VAL A 192 -16.83 19.64 -20.60
N PRO A 193 -17.62 20.65 -20.18
CA PRO A 193 -18.02 20.95 -18.81
C PRO A 193 -19.09 19.98 -18.28
N SER A 194 -19.01 19.65 -16.98
CA SER A 194 -20.07 18.88 -16.31
C SER A 194 -21.14 19.84 -15.78
N ALA A 195 -22.42 19.56 -16.09
CA ALA A 195 -23.54 20.30 -15.54
C ALA A 195 -23.85 19.86 -14.11
N PRO A 196 -24.49 20.72 -13.28
CA PRO A 196 -25.00 20.28 -11.99
C PRO A 196 -25.96 19.09 -12.15
N GLY A 197 -25.67 17.99 -11.40
CA GLY A 197 -26.43 16.74 -11.51
C GLY A 197 -26.04 15.83 -12.68
N ALA A 198 -25.00 16.15 -13.44
CA ALA A 198 -24.45 15.25 -14.43
C ALA A 198 -23.91 13.94 -13.77
N PRO A 199 -23.87 12.82 -14.51
CA PRO A 199 -23.22 11.60 -14.04
C PRO A 199 -21.76 11.86 -13.64
N LEU A 200 -21.27 11.07 -12.70
CA LEU A 200 -19.85 11.09 -12.34
C LEU A 200 -19.00 10.69 -13.55
N SER A 201 -17.82 11.29 -13.67
CA SER A 201 -16.81 10.91 -14.64
C SER A 201 -16.32 9.48 -14.43
N ARG A 202 -15.69 8.89 -15.45
CA ARG A 202 -15.12 7.55 -15.35
C ARG A 202 -14.15 7.42 -14.18
N GLY A 203 -13.25 8.39 -13.97
CA GLY A 203 -12.29 8.40 -12.86
C GLY A 203 -12.97 8.41 -11.50
N GLU A 204 -14.07 9.14 -11.35
CA GLU A 204 -14.86 9.17 -10.11
C GLU A 204 -15.67 7.89 -9.89
N VAL A 205 -16.27 7.33 -10.96
CA VAL A 205 -16.95 6.02 -10.90
C VAL A 205 -16.00 4.90 -10.50
N LEU A 206 -14.77 4.93 -10.97
CA LEU A 206 -13.73 4.02 -10.55
C LEU A 206 -13.29 4.25 -9.09
N GLY A 207 -13.56 5.41 -8.51
CA GLY A 207 -13.05 5.80 -7.20
C GLY A 207 -11.55 6.11 -7.21
N ALA A 208 -10.97 6.44 -8.36
CA ALA A 208 -9.57 6.86 -8.46
C ALA A 208 -9.40 8.32 -8.00
N GLY A 209 -10.32 9.20 -8.43
CA GLY A 209 -10.37 10.60 -8.04
C GLY A 209 -11.76 10.99 -7.51
N ALA A 210 -11.80 12.11 -6.80
CA ALA A 210 -13.03 12.76 -6.33
C ALA A 210 -12.90 14.26 -6.55
N ILE A 211 -13.61 14.79 -7.55
CA ILE A 211 -13.50 16.21 -7.91
C ILE A 211 -14.29 17.04 -6.90
N ALA A 212 -13.65 18.08 -6.38
CA ALA A 212 -14.23 18.97 -5.38
C ALA A 212 -13.64 20.38 -5.50
N ASP A 213 -14.49 21.38 -5.69
CA ASP A 213 -14.11 22.79 -5.73
C ASP A 213 -14.83 23.54 -4.61
N GLY A 214 -14.08 24.29 -3.82
CA GLY A 214 -14.58 25.00 -2.64
C GLY A 214 -14.76 24.11 -1.41
N THR A 215 -14.81 24.77 -0.26
CA THR A 215 -14.83 24.12 1.07
C THR A 215 -15.99 23.14 1.26
N GLU A 216 -17.17 23.44 0.73
CA GLU A 216 -18.36 22.59 0.89
C GLU A 216 -18.20 21.26 0.14
N GLN A 217 -17.66 21.30 -1.09
CA GLN A 217 -17.45 20.07 -1.85
C GLN A 217 -16.30 19.25 -1.26
N VAL A 218 -15.22 19.89 -0.82
CA VAL A 218 -14.11 19.22 -0.12
C VAL A 218 -14.60 18.53 1.15
N LEU A 219 -15.44 19.20 1.97
CA LEU A 219 -16.09 18.59 3.14
C LEU A 219 -16.90 17.35 2.75
N LYS A 220 -17.73 17.47 1.71
CA LYS A 220 -18.56 16.36 1.24
C LYS A 220 -17.71 15.17 0.80
N ARG A 221 -16.74 15.39 -0.10
CA ARG A 221 -15.90 14.33 -0.64
C ARG A 221 -15.01 13.69 0.43
N SER A 222 -14.50 14.46 1.39
CA SER A 222 -13.78 13.97 2.55
C SER A 222 -14.63 13.02 3.40
N ARG A 223 -15.85 13.42 3.72
CA ARG A 223 -16.79 12.60 4.51
C ARG A 223 -17.20 11.33 3.78
N GLU A 224 -17.34 11.37 2.44
CA GLU A 224 -17.60 10.17 1.63
C GLU A 224 -16.45 9.14 1.77
N GLN A 225 -15.17 9.54 1.70
CA GLN A 225 -14.07 8.62 1.87
C GLN A 225 -14.02 8.05 3.30
N LEU A 226 -14.22 8.89 4.31
CA LEU A 226 -14.28 8.46 5.71
C LEU A 226 -15.45 7.49 5.96
N MET A 227 -16.62 7.75 5.40
CA MET A 227 -17.79 6.87 5.46
C MET A 227 -17.49 5.48 4.86
N LEU A 228 -16.70 5.41 3.80
CA LEU A 228 -16.27 4.15 3.17
C LEU A 228 -15.21 3.39 3.96
N GLY A 229 -14.59 4.03 4.96
CA GLY A 229 -13.61 3.42 5.85
C GLY A 229 -12.16 3.85 5.59
N ALA A 230 -11.95 5.07 5.09
CA ALA A 230 -10.61 5.63 4.91
C ALA A 230 -9.85 5.70 6.25
N SER A 231 -8.59 5.29 6.21
CA SER A 231 -7.66 5.38 7.33
C SER A 231 -6.99 6.75 7.43
N GLN A 232 -6.90 7.43 6.31
CA GLN A 232 -6.43 8.81 6.11
C GLN A 232 -7.10 9.38 4.87
N LEU A 233 -7.10 10.70 4.72
CA LEU A 233 -7.53 11.37 3.49
C LEU A 233 -6.33 11.72 2.61
N LYS A 234 -6.44 11.56 1.30
CA LYS A 234 -5.46 11.98 0.30
C LYS A 234 -6.02 13.10 -0.57
N LEU A 235 -5.34 14.24 -0.59
CA LEU A 235 -5.65 15.36 -1.48
C LEU A 235 -4.50 15.64 -2.44
N ALA A 236 -4.80 16.29 -3.57
CA ALA A 236 -3.80 16.87 -4.45
C ALA A 236 -3.57 18.33 -4.09
N ALA A 237 -2.34 18.71 -3.73
CA ALA A 237 -1.98 20.09 -3.41
C ALA A 237 -1.21 20.81 -4.54
N GLY A 238 -0.74 20.05 -5.52
CA GLY A 238 0.02 20.59 -6.65
C GLY A 238 -0.12 19.76 -7.90
N GLY A 239 0.52 20.20 -8.97
CA GLY A 239 0.57 19.47 -10.24
C GLY A 239 1.39 18.20 -10.14
N GLY A 240 1.15 17.26 -11.06
CA GLY A 240 1.80 15.96 -11.09
C GLY A 240 2.30 15.53 -12.46
N VAL A 241 3.13 14.49 -12.46
CA VAL A 241 3.76 13.96 -13.69
C VAL A 241 2.77 13.15 -14.53
N ALA A 242 1.98 12.29 -13.89
CA ALA A 242 1.08 11.35 -14.57
C ALA A 242 -0.23 11.97 -15.08
N SER A 243 -0.59 13.15 -14.63
CA SER A 243 -1.82 13.87 -14.98
C SER A 243 -1.66 14.75 -16.22
N THR A 244 -2.77 15.00 -16.92
CA THR A 244 -2.75 15.67 -18.22
C THR A 244 -2.90 17.20 -18.11
N TYR A 245 -3.74 17.70 -17.20
CA TYR A 245 -4.21 19.09 -17.24
C TYR A 245 -3.43 20.06 -16.37
N ASP A 246 -2.75 19.58 -15.37
CA ASP A 246 -2.06 20.36 -14.35
C ASP A 246 -0.57 20.53 -14.68
N PRO A 247 -0.06 21.74 -14.91
CA PRO A 247 1.39 22.00 -14.93
C PRO A 247 2.05 21.59 -13.61
N ILE A 248 3.32 21.17 -13.64
CA ILE A 248 4.01 20.66 -12.45
C ILE A 248 4.22 21.71 -11.37
N ASP A 249 4.25 22.98 -11.75
CA ASP A 249 4.55 24.15 -10.87
C ASP A 249 3.31 24.78 -10.23
N VAL A 250 2.09 24.28 -10.52
CA VAL A 250 0.88 24.84 -9.92
C VAL A 250 0.69 24.40 -8.48
N ALA A 251 0.10 25.30 -7.69
CA ALA A 251 -0.51 24.95 -6.41
C ALA A 251 -2.02 24.75 -6.62
N GLN A 252 -2.56 23.72 -6.02
CA GLN A 252 -3.98 23.37 -6.05
C GLN A 252 -4.54 23.54 -4.65
N TYR A 253 -5.80 23.95 -4.55
CA TYR A 253 -6.48 24.29 -3.31
C TYR A 253 -5.92 25.49 -2.55
N SER A 254 -6.78 26.18 -1.92
CA SER A 254 -6.52 27.21 -0.93
C SER A 254 -6.33 26.61 0.47
N GLU A 255 -5.80 27.38 1.39
CA GLU A 255 -5.68 26.98 2.80
C GLU A 255 -7.04 26.64 3.43
N ALA A 256 -8.11 27.37 3.06
CA ALA A 256 -9.46 27.12 3.56
C ALA A 256 -10.02 25.75 3.09
N GLU A 257 -9.72 25.34 1.86
CA GLU A 257 -10.13 24.04 1.34
C GLU A 257 -9.36 22.90 2.02
N PHE A 258 -8.05 23.05 2.25
CA PHE A 258 -7.29 22.11 3.06
C PHE A 258 -7.84 22.02 4.49
N ARG A 259 -8.15 23.15 5.12
CA ARG A 259 -8.74 23.18 6.45
C ARG A 259 -10.05 22.42 6.52
N ALA A 260 -10.90 22.52 5.51
CA ALA A 260 -12.15 21.78 5.42
C ALA A 260 -11.92 20.24 5.41
N ALA A 261 -10.92 19.76 4.68
CA ALA A 261 -10.55 18.33 4.69
C ALA A 261 -9.96 17.93 6.05
N VAL A 262 -9.10 18.77 6.63
CA VAL A 262 -8.45 18.53 7.92
C VAL A 262 -9.49 18.48 9.04
N ASP A 263 -10.45 19.39 9.09
CA ASP A 263 -11.55 19.37 10.05
C ASP A 263 -12.37 18.07 9.97
N SER A 264 -12.60 17.58 8.74
CA SER A 264 -13.29 16.30 8.55
C SER A 264 -12.47 15.13 9.09
N ALA A 265 -11.15 15.11 8.82
CA ALA A 265 -10.26 14.07 9.29
C ALA A 265 -10.10 14.09 10.82
N GLU A 266 -9.89 15.27 11.42
CA GLU A 266 -9.77 15.45 12.86
C GLU A 266 -11.04 15.02 13.61
N ASN A 267 -12.22 15.37 13.10
CA ASN A 267 -13.50 14.93 13.65
C ASN A 267 -13.68 13.41 13.63
N TRP A 268 -12.96 12.71 12.76
CA TRP A 268 -12.96 11.25 12.68
C TRP A 268 -11.74 10.63 13.39
N GLY A 269 -10.85 11.43 13.99
CA GLY A 269 -9.65 10.98 14.68
C GLY A 269 -8.59 10.42 13.74
N THR A 270 -8.41 11.04 12.56
CA THR A 270 -7.38 10.70 11.57
C THR A 270 -6.74 11.96 10.96
N TYR A 271 -6.02 11.85 9.86
CA TYR A 271 -5.20 12.91 9.28
C TYR A 271 -5.38 13.05 7.76
N VAL A 272 -4.85 14.16 7.24
CA VAL A 272 -4.75 14.44 5.80
C VAL A 272 -3.31 14.32 5.34
N THR A 273 -3.10 13.66 4.20
CA THR A 273 -1.85 13.64 3.43
C THR A 273 -2.07 14.25 2.06
N VAL A 274 -1.03 14.87 1.46
CA VAL A 274 -1.15 15.53 0.17
C VAL A 274 -0.05 15.15 -0.80
N HIS A 275 -0.43 15.03 -2.09
CA HIS A 275 0.51 15.09 -3.20
C HIS A 275 0.98 16.54 -3.38
N ALA A 276 2.29 16.79 -3.35
CA ALA A 276 2.85 18.12 -3.61
C ALA A 276 4.31 18.02 -4.05
N TYR A 277 4.71 18.77 -5.07
CA TYR A 277 6.12 18.90 -5.45
C TYR A 277 6.72 20.24 -5.02
N THR A 278 5.97 21.34 -5.16
CA THR A 278 6.49 22.70 -5.03
C THR A 278 6.40 23.25 -3.61
N PRO A 279 7.31 24.15 -3.20
CA PRO A 279 7.26 24.82 -1.89
C PRO A 279 5.92 25.48 -1.62
N ARG A 280 5.38 26.23 -2.59
CA ARG A 280 4.09 26.91 -2.46
C ARG A 280 2.96 25.94 -2.14
N ALA A 281 2.88 24.81 -2.83
CA ALA A 281 1.85 23.79 -2.60
C ALA A 281 1.99 23.19 -1.19
N MET A 282 3.21 22.79 -0.81
CA MET A 282 3.50 22.22 0.51
C MET A 282 3.18 23.20 1.65
N GLN A 283 3.65 24.44 1.56
CA GLN A 283 3.44 25.46 2.59
C GLN A 283 1.96 25.78 2.78
N THR A 284 1.17 25.88 1.68
CA THR A 284 -0.27 26.12 1.77
C THR A 284 -0.98 24.95 2.44
N ALA A 285 -0.63 23.71 2.09
CA ALA A 285 -1.19 22.51 2.72
C ALA A 285 -0.85 22.42 4.23
N ILE A 286 0.39 22.75 4.61
CA ILE A 286 0.84 22.73 6.01
C ILE A 286 0.08 23.78 6.83
N ARG A 287 -0.10 25.03 6.31
CA ARG A 287 -0.93 26.04 6.97
C ARG A 287 -2.38 25.60 7.13
N GLY A 288 -2.91 24.82 6.18
CA GLY A 288 -4.22 24.19 6.29
C GLY A 288 -4.32 23.07 7.32
N GLY A 289 -3.20 22.65 7.94
CA GLY A 289 -3.16 21.63 9.00
C GLY A 289 -2.84 20.20 8.51
N VAL A 290 -2.35 20.02 7.28
CA VAL A 290 -1.94 18.74 6.73
C VAL A 290 -0.78 18.14 7.53
N ARG A 291 -0.77 16.81 7.76
CA ARG A 291 0.20 16.12 8.61
C ARG A 291 1.25 15.32 7.86
N CYS A 292 1.09 15.14 6.56
CA CYS A 292 2.03 14.40 5.72
C CYS A 292 2.09 15.01 4.32
N ILE A 293 3.29 15.25 3.82
CA ILE A 293 3.59 15.62 2.45
C ILE A 293 4.11 14.39 1.73
N ASP A 294 3.41 13.95 0.70
CA ASP A 294 3.90 12.93 -0.22
C ASP A 294 4.66 13.61 -1.37
N HIS A 295 5.74 13.01 -1.81
CA HIS A 295 6.67 13.48 -2.86
C HIS A 295 7.64 14.56 -2.37
N GLY A 296 7.38 15.83 -2.65
CA GLY A 296 8.20 16.95 -2.17
C GLY A 296 9.55 17.11 -2.86
N GLN A 297 9.74 16.60 -4.10
CA GLN A 297 11.04 16.62 -4.78
C GLN A 297 11.57 18.01 -5.09
N MET A 298 10.73 19.03 -5.09
CA MET A 298 11.14 20.43 -5.28
C MET A 298 11.23 21.22 -3.95
N LEU A 299 11.51 20.49 -2.84
CA LEU A 299 11.65 21.05 -1.49
C LEU A 299 12.72 22.14 -1.44
N ASP A 300 12.42 23.26 -0.78
CA ASP A 300 13.38 24.31 -0.47
C ASP A 300 13.68 24.39 1.04
N GLU A 301 14.66 25.19 1.38
CA GLU A 301 15.15 25.36 2.76
C GLU A 301 14.08 25.90 3.71
N GLU A 302 13.24 26.83 3.25
CA GLU A 302 12.16 27.42 4.05
C GLU A 302 11.09 26.39 4.36
N THR A 303 10.66 25.63 3.34
CA THR A 303 9.66 24.59 3.48
C THR A 303 10.17 23.44 4.33
N ALA A 304 11.46 23.06 4.21
CA ALA A 304 12.07 22.05 5.06
C ALA A 304 12.03 22.44 6.55
N ARG A 305 12.33 23.74 6.87
CA ARG A 305 12.19 24.25 8.24
C ARG A 305 10.75 24.23 8.73
N MET A 306 9.79 24.57 7.87
CA MET A 306 8.36 24.50 8.19
C MET A 306 7.91 23.09 8.49
N ILE A 307 8.25 22.11 7.64
CA ILE A 307 7.96 20.68 7.85
C ILE A 307 8.53 20.19 9.18
N ALA A 308 9.79 20.55 9.49
CA ALA A 308 10.43 20.19 10.76
C ALA A 308 9.76 20.84 11.98
N GLY A 309 9.44 22.14 11.89
CA GLY A 309 8.83 22.92 12.98
C GLY A 309 7.42 22.46 13.33
N GLU A 310 6.62 22.12 12.34
CA GLU A 310 5.24 21.64 12.51
C GLU A 310 5.17 20.10 12.73
N GLY A 311 6.30 19.40 12.68
CA GLY A 311 6.39 17.95 12.88
C GLY A 311 5.64 17.15 11.81
N VAL A 312 5.49 17.71 10.62
CA VAL A 312 4.84 17.08 9.46
C VAL A 312 5.73 15.96 8.92
N TRP A 313 5.13 14.87 8.44
CA TRP A 313 5.85 13.78 7.78
C TRP A 313 6.22 14.15 6.35
N PHE A 314 7.41 13.71 5.95
CA PHE A 314 7.92 13.79 4.58
C PHE A 314 8.00 12.38 3.99
N SER A 315 7.00 12.01 3.19
CA SER A 315 6.87 10.68 2.57
C SER A 315 7.33 10.76 1.11
N SER A 316 8.64 10.60 0.88
CA SER A 316 9.24 10.82 -0.44
C SER A 316 9.66 9.52 -1.12
N GLN A 317 9.74 9.57 -2.46
CA GLN A 317 10.09 8.48 -3.34
C GLN A 317 11.46 8.72 -3.96
N ALA A 318 12.19 7.61 -4.23
CA ALA A 318 13.48 7.64 -4.92
C ALA A 318 13.30 7.90 -6.42
N PHE A 319 12.67 9.02 -6.79
CA PHE A 319 12.43 9.38 -8.17
C PHE A 319 13.71 9.90 -8.83
N VAL A 320 14.42 9.02 -9.50
CA VAL A 320 15.64 9.32 -10.23
C VAL A 320 15.59 8.68 -11.63
N ALA A 321 16.32 9.27 -12.57
CA ALA A 321 16.49 8.68 -13.88
C ALA A 321 17.18 7.30 -13.76
N GLY A 322 16.67 6.31 -14.48
CA GLY A 322 17.23 4.96 -14.43
C GLY A 322 16.21 3.87 -14.79
N PRO A 323 16.56 2.61 -14.55
CA PRO A 323 15.75 1.46 -15.00
C PRO A 323 14.42 1.32 -14.25
N TYR A 324 14.24 2.03 -13.14
CA TYR A 324 13.01 2.01 -12.33
C TYR A 324 12.20 3.31 -12.43
N ALA A 325 12.53 4.16 -13.42
CA ALA A 325 11.72 5.34 -13.74
C ALA A 325 10.54 4.94 -14.63
N ASN A 326 9.38 5.58 -14.45
CA ASN A 326 8.27 5.43 -15.39
C ASN A 326 8.69 5.92 -16.77
N HIS A 327 8.32 5.18 -17.81
CA HIS A 327 8.61 5.53 -19.19
C HIS A 327 7.48 6.37 -19.79
N TYR A 328 7.80 7.59 -20.18
CA TYR A 328 6.91 8.46 -20.94
C TYR A 328 7.42 8.64 -22.36
N PRO A 329 6.54 8.83 -23.36
CA PRO A 329 6.97 9.08 -24.74
C PRO A 329 7.90 10.27 -24.84
N GLU A 330 8.93 10.15 -25.68
CA GLU A 330 9.89 11.24 -25.92
C GLU A 330 9.18 12.52 -26.38
N GLY A 331 9.55 13.66 -25.80
CA GLY A 331 8.93 14.95 -26.09
C GLY A 331 7.54 15.17 -25.50
N SER A 332 7.00 14.21 -24.73
CA SER A 332 5.71 14.37 -24.07
C SER A 332 5.79 15.35 -22.89
N ALA A 333 4.65 15.98 -22.56
CA ALA A 333 4.53 16.84 -21.38
C ALA A 333 4.89 16.11 -20.07
N SER A 334 4.48 14.85 -19.92
CA SER A 334 4.82 14.03 -18.76
C SER A 334 6.32 13.78 -18.62
N GLN A 335 7.03 13.54 -19.74
CA GLN A 335 8.49 13.41 -19.73
C GLN A 335 9.18 14.71 -19.29
N ALA A 336 8.70 15.87 -19.78
CA ALA A 336 9.23 17.16 -19.37
C ALA A 336 9.00 17.42 -17.87
N LYS A 337 7.79 17.15 -17.35
CA LYS A 337 7.47 17.24 -15.92
C LYS A 337 8.34 16.29 -15.08
N GLN A 338 8.52 15.05 -15.54
CA GLN A 338 9.36 14.05 -14.86
C GLN A 338 10.82 14.54 -14.75
N SER A 339 11.36 15.16 -15.80
CA SER A 339 12.72 15.69 -15.79
C SER A 339 12.91 16.78 -14.73
N VAL A 340 11.93 17.67 -14.57
CA VAL A 340 11.93 18.70 -13.52
C VAL A 340 11.89 18.07 -12.12
N MET A 341 11.03 17.06 -11.92
CA MET A 341 10.94 16.33 -10.68
C MET A 341 12.26 15.62 -10.32
N PHE A 342 12.87 14.91 -11.27
CA PHE A 342 14.15 14.22 -11.05
C PHE A 342 15.27 15.19 -10.63
N ALA A 343 15.31 16.36 -11.23
CA ALA A 343 16.33 17.37 -10.91
C ALA A 343 16.28 17.84 -9.45
N GLY A 344 15.12 17.78 -8.82
CA GLY A 344 14.95 18.21 -7.42
C GLY A 344 15.18 17.11 -6.38
N THR A 345 15.15 15.84 -6.76
CA THR A 345 15.11 14.71 -5.81
C THR A 345 16.33 14.66 -4.89
N ASP A 346 17.54 14.84 -5.40
CA ASP A 346 18.76 14.81 -4.58
C ASP A 346 18.73 15.91 -3.50
N ALA A 347 18.44 17.13 -3.90
CA ALA A 347 18.37 18.27 -2.99
C ALA A 347 17.29 18.09 -1.92
N ALA A 348 16.14 17.50 -2.27
CA ALA A 348 15.06 17.25 -1.32
C ALA A 348 15.51 16.26 -0.21
N PHE A 349 16.20 15.18 -0.55
CA PHE A 349 16.72 14.22 0.44
C PHE A 349 17.85 14.81 1.27
N GLU A 350 18.72 15.65 0.69
CA GLU A 350 19.75 16.38 1.44
C GLU A 350 19.13 17.32 2.48
N LEU A 351 18.10 18.08 2.09
CA LEU A 351 17.35 18.96 3.01
C LEU A 351 16.62 18.14 4.08
N ALA A 352 16.02 17.01 3.71
CA ALA A 352 15.37 16.12 4.68
C ALA A 352 16.35 15.62 5.75
N LYS A 353 17.56 15.23 5.37
CA LYS A 353 18.63 14.84 6.30
C LYS A 353 19.10 16.02 7.15
N LYS A 354 19.39 17.16 6.52
CA LYS A 354 19.87 18.39 7.19
C LYS A 354 18.92 18.83 8.30
N HIS A 355 17.63 18.83 8.03
CA HIS A 355 16.59 19.25 8.97
C HIS A 355 16.02 18.10 9.82
N ARG A 356 16.54 16.88 9.66
CA ARG A 356 16.09 15.66 10.38
C ARG A 356 14.57 15.46 10.29
N LEU A 357 14.04 15.62 9.09
CA LEU A 357 12.61 15.43 8.84
C LEU A 357 12.18 14.00 9.21
N LYS A 358 10.96 13.85 9.70
CA LYS A 358 10.31 12.54 9.84
C LYS A 358 10.09 11.99 8.44
N THR A 359 11.04 11.21 7.93
CA THR A 359 11.02 10.71 6.57
C THR A 359 10.45 9.30 6.51
N ALA A 360 9.45 9.11 5.67
CA ALA A 360 8.87 7.83 5.28
C ALA A 360 9.24 7.52 3.82
N TRP A 361 9.15 6.25 3.45
CA TRP A 361 9.44 5.77 2.11
C TRP A 361 8.23 5.05 1.50
N GLY A 362 8.03 5.20 0.20
CA GLY A 362 7.07 4.44 -0.59
C GLY A 362 7.47 4.46 -2.06
N THR A 363 6.84 3.62 -2.89
CA THR A 363 7.22 3.49 -4.30
C THR A 363 6.44 4.39 -5.24
N ASP A 364 5.17 4.65 -4.94
CA ASP A 364 4.24 5.36 -5.83
C ASP A 364 4.05 4.65 -7.20
N ILE A 365 4.07 3.32 -7.22
CA ILE A 365 3.83 2.57 -8.45
C ILE A 365 2.34 2.58 -8.78
N LEU A 366 2.02 3.17 -9.95
CA LEU A 366 0.68 3.17 -10.52
C LEU A 366 0.75 3.12 -12.05
N PHE A 367 -0.30 2.62 -12.68
CA PHE A 367 -0.47 2.55 -14.15
C PHE A 367 0.62 1.78 -14.90
N ASP A 368 1.49 1.06 -14.20
CA ASP A 368 2.58 0.28 -14.77
C ASP A 368 2.70 -1.10 -14.10
N PRO A 369 1.99 -2.12 -14.62
CA PRO A 369 2.04 -3.48 -14.07
C PRO A 369 3.42 -4.11 -14.17
N GLY A 370 4.25 -3.68 -15.12
CA GLY A 370 5.63 -4.17 -15.28
C GLY A 370 6.57 -3.68 -14.20
N MET A 371 6.26 -2.54 -13.57
CA MET A 371 7.07 -1.93 -12.52
C MET A 371 6.84 -2.55 -11.15
N THR A 372 5.69 -3.16 -10.89
CA THR A 372 5.31 -3.68 -9.56
C THR A 372 6.35 -4.66 -8.98
N LYS A 373 6.96 -5.48 -9.82
CA LYS A 373 8.00 -6.44 -9.42
C LYS A 373 9.27 -5.79 -8.86
N ASN A 374 9.51 -4.51 -9.16
CA ASN A 374 10.70 -3.78 -8.77
C ASN A 374 10.57 -3.07 -7.41
N GLN A 375 9.50 -3.32 -6.65
CA GLN A 375 9.20 -2.66 -5.38
C GLN A 375 10.41 -2.66 -4.41
N GLY A 376 11.07 -3.81 -4.22
CA GLY A 376 12.28 -3.91 -3.40
C GLY A 376 13.51 -3.24 -4.02
N ALA A 377 13.63 -3.24 -5.35
CA ALA A 377 14.73 -2.58 -6.05
C ALA A 377 14.62 -1.04 -5.96
N ILE A 378 13.40 -0.51 -5.97
CA ILE A 378 13.15 0.93 -5.74
C ILE A 378 13.49 1.31 -4.30
N LEU A 379 13.23 0.42 -3.32
CA LEU A 379 13.70 0.63 -1.95
C LEU A 379 15.24 0.69 -1.90
N ALA A 380 15.92 -0.20 -2.61
CA ALA A 380 17.38 -0.23 -2.65
C ALA A 380 18.01 1.06 -3.24
N GLN A 381 17.29 1.80 -4.11
CA GLN A 381 17.76 3.10 -4.60
C GLN A 381 17.93 4.15 -3.49
N MET A 382 17.31 3.96 -2.33
CA MET A 382 17.49 4.86 -1.18
C MET A 382 18.95 4.91 -0.69
N THR A 383 19.79 3.93 -1.05
CA THR A 383 21.22 3.93 -0.74
C THR A 383 21.98 5.08 -1.41
N ARG A 384 21.38 5.77 -2.36
CA ARG A 384 21.92 7.01 -2.91
C ARG A 384 22.09 8.10 -1.82
N TRP A 385 21.22 8.11 -0.80
CA TRP A 385 21.19 9.16 0.23
C TRP A 385 21.36 8.65 1.65
N TYR A 386 21.02 7.40 1.94
CA TYR A 386 20.98 6.80 3.27
C TYR A 386 21.76 5.48 3.30
N ALA A 387 22.28 5.11 4.45
CA ALA A 387 22.83 3.77 4.62
C ALA A 387 21.72 2.71 4.49
N SER A 388 22.07 1.48 4.08
CA SER A 388 21.13 0.36 3.92
C SER A 388 20.22 0.16 5.14
N GLY A 389 20.80 0.17 6.33
CA GLY A 389 20.05 0.04 7.58
C GLY A 389 19.06 1.18 7.84
N GLU A 390 19.38 2.43 7.44
CA GLU A 390 18.48 3.58 7.57
C GLU A 390 17.31 3.47 6.59
N ALA A 391 17.57 3.02 5.35
CA ALA A 391 16.53 2.77 4.35
C ALA A 391 15.59 1.64 4.80
N LEU A 392 16.11 0.58 5.42
CA LEU A 392 15.30 -0.48 6.02
C LEU A 392 14.43 0.05 7.18
N LEU A 393 14.95 0.94 8.03
CA LEU A 393 14.14 1.58 9.07
C LEU A 393 12.98 2.38 8.48
N MET A 394 13.19 3.07 7.34
CA MET A 394 12.11 3.79 6.65
C MET A 394 11.02 2.82 6.18
N ALA A 395 11.41 1.69 5.59
CA ALA A 395 10.47 0.68 5.09
C ALA A 395 9.92 -0.26 6.19
N THR A 396 10.18 0.00 7.46
CA THR A 396 9.70 -0.79 8.61
C THR A 396 9.17 0.12 9.72
N GLY A 397 9.93 0.34 10.79
CA GLY A 397 9.47 1.07 11.97
C GLY A 397 9.00 2.49 11.70
N ARG A 398 9.70 3.27 10.86
CA ARG A 398 9.30 4.66 10.54
C ARG A 398 8.00 4.72 9.72
N ASN A 399 7.85 3.85 8.73
CA ASN A 399 6.58 3.75 8.01
C ASN A 399 5.44 3.32 8.93
N ALA A 400 5.69 2.42 9.89
CA ALA A 400 4.70 2.03 10.89
C ALA A 400 4.27 3.22 11.77
N GLU A 401 5.19 4.11 12.16
CA GLU A 401 4.88 5.34 12.89
C GLU A 401 4.00 6.28 12.04
N LEU A 402 4.28 6.41 10.73
CA LEU A 402 3.43 7.19 9.84
C LEU A 402 2.03 6.58 9.74
N LEU A 403 1.90 5.26 9.58
CA LEU A 403 0.61 4.58 9.52
C LEU A 403 -0.20 4.76 10.82
N ALA A 404 0.48 4.86 11.97
CA ALA A 404 -0.16 5.10 13.26
C ALA A 404 -0.84 6.47 13.38
N LEU A 405 -0.52 7.46 12.53
CA LEU A 405 -1.25 8.73 12.45
C LEU A 405 -2.74 8.54 12.11
N SER A 406 -3.12 7.40 11.58
CA SER A 406 -4.54 7.05 11.36
C SER A 406 -5.37 7.01 12.66
N GLY A 407 -4.74 7.05 13.83
CA GLY A 407 -5.36 7.22 15.13
C GLY A 407 -6.55 6.29 15.36
N GLU A 408 -7.73 6.87 15.60
CA GLU A 408 -8.98 6.14 15.79
C GLU A 408 -9.45 5.38 14.52
N ARG A 409 -8.94 5.75 13.35
CA ARG A 409 -9.25 5.07 12.07
C ARG A 409 -8.17 4.09 11.65
N ASN A 410 -7.21 3.79 12.55
CA ASN A 410 -6.21 2.76 12.30
C ASN A 410 -6.88 1.37 12.24
N PRO A 411 -6.88 0.72 11.05
CA PRO A 411 -7.58 -0.56 10.89
C PRO A 411 -6.86 -1.74 11.58
N TYR A 412 -5.63 -1.53 12.03
CA TYR A 412 -4.80 -2.56 12.68
C TYR A 412 -4.07 -1.94 13.88
N PRO A 413 -4.76 -1.80 15.04
CA PRO A 413 -4.29 -1.04 16.21
C PRO A 413 -3.23 -1.80 17.03
N GLY A 414 -2.26 -2.45 16.39
CA GLY A 414 -1.15 -3.14 17.02
C GLY A 414 0.18 -2.52 16.62
N LYS A 415 1.26 -2.88 17.33
CA LYS A 415 2.62 -2.51 16.94
C LYS A 415 3.00 -3.19 15.64
N LEU A 416 3.57 -2.45 14.71
CA LEU A 416 3.92 -2.88 13.37
C LEU A 416 5.36 -2.44 13.02
N GLY A 417 6.02 -3.15 12.08
CA GLY A 417 7.33 -2.76 11.56
C GLY A 417 8.48 -2.90 12.56
N VAL A 418 8.24 -3.54 13.70
CA VAL A 418 9.22 -3.77 14.77
C VAL A 418 9.14 -5.20 15.29
N ILE A 419 10.27 -5.71 15.83
CA ILE A 419 10.32 -7.01 16.50
C ILE A 419 10.45 -6.79 18.00
N GLU A 420 9.32 -6.72 18.67
CA GLU A 420 9.21 -6.62 20.12
C GLU A 420 7.94 -7.30 20.63
N ALA A 421 7.85 -7.57 21.93
CA ALA A 421 6.68 -8.20 22.51
C ALA A 421 5.42 -7.36 22.30
N GLY A 422 4.34 -8.01 21.87
CA GLY A 422 3.04 -7.41 21.53
C GLY A 422 2.91 -6.94 20.08
N ALA A 423 3.99 -6.90 19.31
CA ALA A 423 3.94 -6.55 17.89
C ALA A 423 3.27 -7.66 17.04
N TYR A 424 2.71 -7.28 15.88
CA TYR A 424 2.26 -8.27 14.92
C TYR A 424 3.43 -9.14 14.46
N ALA A 425 3.19 -10.43 14.35
CA ALA A 425 4.16 -11.38 13.79
C ALA A 425 4.16 -11.30 12.24
N ASP A 426 4.59 -10.16 11.73
CA ASP A 426 4.85 -9.91 10.32
C ASP A 426 6.38 -9.95 10.16
N LEU A 427 6.92 -11.08 9.67
CA LEU A 427 8.34 -11.40 9.75
C LEU A 427 8.87 -11.87 8.40
N LEU A 428 10.11 -11.52 8.12
CA LEU A 428 10.88 -12.02 6.99
C LEU A 428 12.16 -12.69 7.49
N ILE A 429 12.54 -13.81 6.86
CA ILE A 429 13.89 -14.36 6.99
C ILE A 429 14.60 -14.13 5.66
N VAL A 430 15.70 -13.38 5.71
CA VAL A 430 16.50 -12.98 4.55
C VAL A 430 17.87 -13.64 4.61
N ASP A 431 18.30 -14.20 3.48
CA ASP A 431 19.69 -14.68 3.33
C ASP A 431 20.65 -13.47 3.35
N GLY A 432 21.71 -13.57 4.15
CA GLY A 432 22.70 -12.50 4.26
C GLY A 432 22.36 -11.40 5.27
N ASP A 433 22.93 -10.23 5.07
CA ASP A 433 22.87 -9.05 5.94
C ASP A 433 22.25 -7.85 5.19
N PRO A 434 20.93 -7.65 5.25
CA PRO A 434 20.28 -6.55 4.53
C PRO A 434 20.58 -5.16 5.16
N VAL A 435 21.12 -5.10 6.37
CA VAL A 435 21.58 -3.84 6.97
C VAL A 435 22.88 -3.37 6.31
N ALA A 436 23.73 -4.31 5.90
CA ALA A 436 24.94 -4.01 5.13
C ALA A 436 24.64 -3.83 3.63
N ASP A 437 23.72 -4.66 3.09
CA ASP A 437 23.37 -4.67 1.68
C ASP A 437 21.85 -4.80 1.49
N ILE A 438 21.17 -3.68 1.31
CA ILE A 438 19.73 -3.63 1.09
C ILE A 438 19.30 -4.25 -0.26
N ALA A 439 20.23 -4.43 -1.22
CA ALA A 439 19.92 -5.08 -2.49
C ALA A 439 19.39 -6.52 -2.31
N LEU A 440 19.66 -7.14 -1.16
CA LEU A 440 19.09 -8.44 -0.81
C LEU A 440 17.55 -8.46 -0.79
N VAL A 441 16.90 -7.33 -0.47
CA VAL A 441 15.42 -7.24 -0.52
C VAL A 441 14.89 -6.94 -1.92
N ALA A 442 15.76 -6.61 -2.88
CA ALA A 442 15.38 -6.38 -4.28
C ALA A 442 15.08 -7.68 -5.04
N ASP A 443 15.63 -8.81 -4.59
CA ASP A 443 15.34 -10.14 -5.15
C ASP A 443 14.71 -11.05 -4.08
N PRO A 444 13.40 -10.94 -3.87
CA PRO A 444 12.70 -11.72 -2.85
C PRO A 444 12.64 -13.22 -3.18
N ASP A 445 12.73 -13.59 -4.45
CA ASP A 445 12.71 -15.00 -4.85
C ASP A 445 13.99 -15.70 -4.44
N ALA A 446 15.14 -15.07 -4.65
CA ALA A 446 16.44 -15.60 -4.27
C ALA A 446 16.71 -15.49 -2.77
N ASN A 447 16.34 -14.38 -2.13
CA ASN A 447 16.87 -14.03 -0.81
C ASN A 447 15.87 -14.14 0.34
N MET A 448 14.55 -14.01 0.11
CA MET A 448 13.56 -14.15 1.18
C MET A 448 13.19 -15.62 1.38
N ARG A 449 13.69 -16.25 2.43
CA ARG A 449 13.46 -17.66 2.75
C ARG A 449 12.16 -17.92 3.46
N LEU A 450 11.69 -16.96 4.24
CA LEU A 450 10.39 -17.05 4.92
C LEU A 450 9.68 -15.71 4.86
N ILE A 451 8.38 -15.76 4.60
CA ILE A 451 7.45 -14.62 4.66
C ILE A 451 6.29 -15.00 5.55
N MET A 452 6.12 -14.25 6.63
CA MET A 452 5.05 -14.43 7.61
C MET A 452 4.24 -13.14 7.75
N LYS A 453 2.92 -13.24 7.80
CA LYS A 453 2.01 -12.14 8.17
C LYS A 453 1.01 -12.63 9.19
N ALA A 454 0.86 -11.89 10.29
CA ALA A 454 0.00 -12.24 11.41
C ALA A 454 0.23 -13.68 11.94
N GLY A 455 1.49 -14.12 12.02
CA GLY A 455 1.87 -15.45 12.48
C GLY A 455 1.63 -16.58 11.47
N ARG A 456 1.01 -16.30 10.33
CA ARG A 456 0.81 -17.26 9.25
C ARG A 456 1.97 -17.19 8.26
N ILE A 457 2.57 -18.34 7.97
CA ILE A 457 3.64 -18.49 6.98
C ILE A 457 3.02 -18.58 5.58
N TYR A 458 3.48 -17.73 4.64
CA TYR A 458 3.07 -17.71 3.24
C TYR A 458 4.17 -18.24 2.31
N LYS A 459 5.43 -18.10 2.70
CA LYS A 459 6.60 -18.69 2.03
C LYS A 459 7.50 -19.31 3.09
N ASN A 460 7.97 -20.52 2.87
CA ASN A 460 9.04 -21.14 3.67
C ASN A 460 9.88 -22.04 2.76
N THR A 461 11.09 -21.62 2.50
CA THR A 461 12.11 -22.34 1.72
C THR A 461 13.36 -22.63 2.57
N LEU A 462 13.24 -22.55 3.89
CA LEU A 462 14.30 -22.98 4.81
C LEU A 462 14.50 -24.51 4.66
N PRO A 463 15.73 -25.02 4.82
CA PRO A 463 15.95 -26.46 4.90
C PRO A 463 15.07 -27.08 5.98
N ALA A 464 14.55 -28.29 5.71
CA ALA A 464 13.91 -29.07 6.75
C ALA A 464 14.97 -29.37 7.84
N GLY A 465 14.69 -28.97 9.07
CA GLY A 465 15.56 -29.23 10.22
C GLY A 465 15.48 -30.69 10.68
#